data_202e97c1da9da49be2adab61b1eab239
#
_entry.id   202e97c1da9da49be2adab61b1eab239
#
_cell.length_a   1.000
_cell.length_b   1.000
_cell.length_c   1.000
_cell.angle_alpha   90.00
_cell.angle_beta   90.00
_cell.angle_gamma   90.00
#
_symmetry.space_group_name_H-M   'P 1'
#
loop_
_entity.id
_entity.type
_entity.pdbx_description
1 polymer ?
#
loop_
_entity_poly.entity_id
_entity_poly.type
_entity_poly.pdbx_seq_one_letter_code
_entity_poly.pdbx_strand_id
1 'polypeptide(L)'
;MRHTVFRGDPMTTTYLVVTVITAVVTAGIAVADYIPASFVLANSAEVGVSRSWLPTLGTLKMAGAIGLIVGVLGLHPIGVAAAVGLVLFFVGAIVVHVRARVLYNLAFPGAFLLLAGASLMLALLV
;
A
#
# COMPACT_ATOMS: atom_id res chain seq x y z
N MET A 1 9.84 23.07 -0.09
CA MET A 1 10.81 22.65 -0.51
C MET A 1 10.94 22.28 -1.68
N ARG A 2 11.20 22.40 -2.34
CA ARG A 2 11.39 21.99 -3.32
C ARG A 2 12.20 21.24 -3.54
N HIS A 3 12.15 20.70 -3.35
CA HIS A 3 13.09 19.84 -3.44
C HIS A 3 13.01 19.00 -4.56
N THR A 4 14.01 18.54 -5.11
CA THR A 4 13.98 17.52 -6.08
C THR A 4 14.15 16.23 -5.38
N VAL A 5 13.55 15.16 -5.92
CA VAL A 5 13.66 13.83 -5.34
C VAL A 5 15.06 13.26 -5.48
N PHE A 6 15.93 13.91 -6.28
CA PHE A 6 17.27 13.41 -6.57
C PHE A 6 18.37 14.21 -5.86
N ARG A 7 18.06 14.82 -4.74
CA ARG A 7 19.04 15.60 -4.01
C ARG A 7 20.17 14.78 -3.40
N GLY A 8 19.90 13.52 -3.10
CA GLY A 8 20.90 12.66 -2.51
C GLY A 8 21.09 12.80 -1.01
N ASP A 9 20.30 13.62 -0.32
CA ASP A 9 20.35 13.69 1.12
C ASP A 9 19.72 12.42 1.74
N PRO A 10 20.05 12.10 3.02
CA PRO A 10 19.55 10.89 3.64
C PRO A 10 18.03 10.80 3.70
N MET A 11 17.36 11.91 3.93
CA MET A 11 15.89 11.94 4.03
C MET A 11 15.26 11.58 2.68
N THR A 12 15.74 12.20 1.61
CA THR A 12 15.24 11.93 0.26
C THR A 12 15.54 10.49 -0.14
N THR A 13 16.73 10.00 0.14
CA THR A 13 17.10 8.62 -0.16
C THR A 13 16.19 7.64 0.58
N THR A 14 15.93 7.87 1.87
CA THR A 14 15.03 7.03 2.65
C THR A 14 13.61 7.06 2.07
N TYR A 15 13.13 8.23 1.70
CA TYR A 15 11.82 8.36 1.05
C TYR A 15 11.77 7.54 -0.23
N LEU A 16 12.77 7.64 -1.10
CA LEU A 16 12.79 6.89 -2.36
C LEU A 16 12.79 5.39 -2.12
N VAL A 17 13.65 4.91 -1.21
CA VAL A 17 13.77 3.48 -0.94
C VAL A 17 12.47 2.92 -0.37
N VAL A 18 11.95 3.56 0.67
CA VAL A 18 10.72 3.07 1.33
C VAL A 18 9.54 3.12 0.37
N THR A 19 9.41 4.20 -0.40
CA THR A 19 8.28 4.36 -1.32
C THR A 19 8.33 3.35 -2.45
N VAL A 20 9.49 3.11 -3.02
CA VAL A 20 9.64 2.11 -4.09
C VAL A 20 9.36 0.70 -3.57
N ILE A 21 9.87 0.36 -2.39
CA ILE A 21 9.57 -0.94 -1.78
C ILE A 21 8.06 -1.08 -1.56
N THR A 22 7.42 -0.06 -1.01
CA THR A 22 5.98 -0.07 -0.77
C THR A 22 5.21 -0.28 -2.07
N ALA A 23 5.60 0.45 -3.12
CA ALA A 23 4.94 0.34 -4.43
C ALA A 23 5.10 -1.07 -5.02
N VAL A 24 6.30 -1.64 -4.95
CA VAL A 24 6.58 -2.96 -5.53
C VAL A 24 5.80 -4.06 -4.81
N VAL A 25 5.85 -4.08 -3.48
CA VAL A 25 5.15 -5.14 -2.73
C VAL A 25 3.63 -4.98 -2.82
N THR A 26 3.14 -3.74 -2.87
CA THR A 26 1.70 -3.48 -3.02
C THR A 26 1.23 -3.91 -4.42
N ALA A 27 2.00 -3.61 -5.46
CA ALA A 27 1.69 -4.07 -6.81
C ALA A 27 1.71 -5.60 -6.90
N GLY A 28 2.64 -6.25 -6.21
CA GLY A 28 2.71 -7.71 -6.17
C GLY A 28 1.45 -8.33 -5.57
N ILE A 29 0.97 -7.79 -4.46
CA ILE A 29 -0.27 -8.26 -3.84
C ILE A 29 -1.48 -7.94 -4.73
N ALA A 30 -1.47 -6.83 -5.44
CA ALA A 30 -2.55 -6.50 -6.39
C ALA A 30 -2.64 -7.55 -7.49
N VAL A 31 -1.49 -7.97 -8.01
CA VAL A 31 -1.45 -9.06 -9.01
C VAL A 31 -2.03 -10.34 -8.43
N ALA A 32 -1.68 -10.66 -7.18
CA ALA A 32 -2.23 -11.85 -6.50
C ALA A 32 -3.75 -11.79 -6.37
N ASP A 33 -4.32 -10.60 -6.19
CA ASP A 33 -5.78 -10.43 -6.18
C ASP A 33 -6.39 -10.72 -7.55
N TYR A 34 -5.71 -10.29 -8.62
CA TYR A 34 -6.25 -10.46 -9.97
C TYR A 34 -6.22 -11.92 -10.44
N ILE A 35 -5.18 -12.69 -10.12
CA ILE A 35 -5.03 -14.03 -10.69
C ILE A 35 -6.04 -15.08 -10.19
N PRO A 36 -6.85 -15.03 -9.15
CA PRO A 36 -6.58 -14.74 -7.74
C PRO A 36 -5.80 -15.90 -7.09
N ALA A 37 -4.75 -15.59 -6.41
CA ALA A 37 -3.89 -16.59 -5.77
C ALA A 37 -4.63 -17.32 -4.65
N SER A 38 -4.25 -18.57 -4.42
CA SER A 38 -4.93 -19.41 -3.43
C SER A 38 -4.89 -18.82 -2.02
N PHE A 39 -3.75 -18.21 -1.62
CA PHE A 39 -3.66 -17.61 -0.28
C PHE A 39 -4.57 -16.38 -0.14
N VAL A 40 -4.78 -15.64 -1.24
CA VAL A 40 -5.68 -14.49 -1.25
C VAL A 40 -7.13 -14.97 -1.10
N LEU A 41 -7.50 -16.03 -1.83
CA LEU A 41 -8.83 -16.60 -1.74
C LEU A 41 -9.13 -17.10 -0.33
N ALA A 42 -8.16 -17.80 0.28
CA ALA A 42 -8.34 -18.33 1.63
C ALA A 42 -8.51 -17.20 2.64
N ASN A 43 -7.66 -16.18 2.57
CA ASN A 43 -7.73 -15.05 3.51
C ASN A 43 -9.02 -14.26 3.35
N SER A 44 -9.44 -13.97 2.12
CA SER A 44 -10.67 -13.21 1.89
C SER A 44 -11.90 -13.97 2.39
N ALA A 45 -11.92 -15.29 2.22
CA ALA A 45 -13.01 -16.10 2.73
C ALA A 45 -13.06 -16.05 4.27
N GLU A 46 -11.92 -16.14 4.93
CA GLU A 46 -11.85 -16.10 6.39
C GLU A 46 -12.40 -14.79 6.95
N VAL A 47 -12.09 -13.66 6.32
CA VAL A 47 -12.50 -12.35 6.81
C VAL A 47 -13.86 -11.91 6.26
N GLY A 48 -14.54 -12.79 5.51
CA GLY A 48 -15.88 -12.50 5.03
C GLY A 48 -15.94 -11.59 3.81
N VAL A 49 -14.85 -11.51 3.04
CA VAL A 49 -14.80 -10.72 1.81
C VAL A 49 -15.10 -11.62 0.64
N SER A 50 -16.13 -11.30 -0.15
CA SER A 50 -16.52 -12.08 -1.31
C SER A 50 -15.43 -12.06 -2.37
N ARG A 51 -15.25 -13.19 -3.04
CA ARG A 51 -14.32 -13.30 -4.18
C ARG A 51 -14.56 -12.24 -5.24
N SER A 52 -15.82 -11.84 -5.45
CA SER A 52 -16.17 -10.83 -6.45
C SER A 52 -15.56 -9.46 -6.17
N TRP A 53 -15.13 -9.19 -4.94
CA TRP A 53 -14.46 -7.94 -4.57
C TRP A 53 -12.98 -7.90 -4.93
N LEU A 54 -12.34 -9.07 -5.17
CA LEU A 54 -10.89 -9.14 -5.35
C LEU A 54 -10.37 -8.27 -6.50
N PRO A 55 -11.01 -8.23 -7.70
CA PRO A 55 -10.51 -7.34 -8.76
C PRO A 55 -10.55 -5.86 -8.36
N THR A 56 -11.60 -5.44 -7.66
CA THR A 56 -11.71 -4.06 -7.16
C THR A 56 -10.61 -3.75 -6.15
N LEU A 57 -10.40 -4.66 -5.19
CA LEU A 57 -9.36 -4.47 -4.17
C LEU A 57 -7.97 -4.44 -4.81
N GLY A 58 -7.74 -5.31 -5.80
CA GLY A 58 -6.50 -5.32 -6.55
C GLY A 58 -6.28 -4.01 -7.30
N THR A 59 -7.33 -3.47 -7.93
CA THR A 59 -7.26 -2.22 -8.66
C THR A 59 -6.94 -1.04 -7.73
N LEU A 60 -7.56 -1.00 -6.55
CA LEU A 60 -7.27 0.04 -5.57
C LEU A 60 -5.81 0.00 -5.12
N LYS A 61 -5.28 -1.19 -4.85
CA LYS A 61 -3.87 -1.36 -4.48
C LYS A 61 -2.94 -0.98 -5.63
N MET A 62 -3.27 -1.42 -6.85
CA MET A 62 -2.45 -1.10 -8.02
C MET A 62 -2.45 0.40 -8.29
N ALA A 63 -3.60 1.07 -8.20
CA ALA A 63 -3.68 2.51 -8.36
C ALA A 63 -2.82 3.24 -7.32
N GLY A 64 -2.84 2.76 -6.06
CA GLY A 64 -1.98 3.31 -5.02
C GLY A 64 -0.51 3.12 -5.35
N ALA A 65 -0.12 1.92 -5.77
CA ALA A 65 1.27 1.62 -6.12
C ALA A 65 1.75 2.52 -7.27
N ILE A 66 0.96 2.64 -8.32
CA ILE A 66 1.27 3.50 -9.47
C ILE A 66 1.38 4.96 -9.02
N GLY A 67 0.43 5.42 -8.19
CA GLY A 67 0.44 6.77 -7.66
C GLY A 67 1.68 7.10 -6.84
N LEU A 68 2.18 6.13 -6.05
CA LEU A 68 3.43 6.31 -5.31
C LEU A 68 4.61 6.53 -6.26
N ILE A 69 4.68 5.76 -7.34
CA ILE A 69 5.77 5.90 -8.32
C ILE A 69 5.65 7.23 -9.06
N VAL A 70 4.43 7.62 -9.45
CA VAL A 70 4.21 8.92 -10.09
C VAL A 70 4.67 10.06 -9.17
N GLY A 71 4.43 9.93 -7.87
CA GLY A 71 4.90 10.91 -6.89
C GLY A 71 6.42 11.00 -6.84
N VAL A 72 7.10 9.85 -6.85
CA VAL A 72 8.56 9.78 -6.86
C VAL A 72 9.13 10.42 -8.13
N LEU A 73 8.44 10.27 -9.26
CA LEU A 73 8.89 10.79 -10.54
C LEU A 73 8.65 12.29 -10.72
N GLY A 74 8.03 12.96 -9.76
CA GLY A 74 7.92 14.41 -9.78
C GLY A 74 6.55 15.00 -9.48
N LEU A 75 5.48 14.22 -9.53
CA LEU A 75 4.14 14.70 -9.19
C LEU A 75 3.85 14.41 -7.71
N HIS A 76 4.59 15.10 -6.84
CA HIS A 76 4.58 14.86 -5.40
C HIS A 76 3.16 14.80 -4.79
N PRO A 77 2.22 15.72 -5.11
CA PRO A 77 0.87 15.64 -4.54
C PRO A 77 0.14 14.33 -4.88
N ILE A 78 0.39 13.78 -6.06
CA ILE A 78 -0.20 12.49 -6.45
C ILE A 78 0.36 11.39 -5.54
N GLY A 79 1.66 11.43 -5.25
CA GLY A 79 2.28 10.47 -4.33
C GLY A 79 1.70 10.55 -2.92
N VAL A 80 1.49 11.76 -2.42
CA VAL A 80 0.87 11.96 -1.10
C VAL A 80 -0.55 11.39 -1.10
N ALA A 81 -1.34 11.70 -2.12
CA ALA A 81 -2.71 11.19 -2.22
C ALA A 81 -2.73 9.67 -2.29
N ALA A 82 -1.82 9.06 -3.05
CA ALA A 82 -1.70 7.61 -3.15
C ALA A 82 -1.34 6.99 -1.80
N ALA A 83 -0.40 7.59 -1.08
CA ALA A 83 -0.01 7.09 0.25
C ALA A 83 -1.17 7.18 1.24
N VAL A 84 -1.92 8.28 1.24
CA VAL A 84 -3.12 8.42 2.08
C VAL A 84 -4.14 7.32 1.73
N GLY A 85 -4.39 7.10 0.44
CA GLY A 85 -5.32 6.07 0.01
C GLY A 85 -4.91 4.68 0.46
N LEU A 86 -3.62 4.35 0.36
CA LEU A 86 -3.11 3.05 0.80
C LEU A 86 -3.20 2.89 2.32
N VAL A 87 -2.91 3.95 3.09
CA VAL A 87 -3.08 3.92 4.54
C VAL A 87 -4.53 3.61 4.89
N LEU A 88 -5.47 4.30 4.26
CA LEU A 88 -6.89 4.05 4.50
C LEU A 88 -7.29 2.63 4.09
N PHE A 89 -6.78 2.16 2.98
CA PHE A 89 -7.05 0.80 2.51
C PHE A 89 -6.61 -0.24 3.53
N PHE A 90 -5.37 -0.14 4.01
CA PHE A 90 -4.84 -1.15 4.95
C PHE A 90 -5.41 -1.01 6.36
N VAL A 91 -5.82 0.20 6.77
CA VAL A 91 -6.62 0.36 7.99
C VAL A 91 -7.93 -0.41 7.84
N GLY A 92 -8.59 -0.29 6.69
CA GLY A 92 -9.80 -1.05 6.40
C GLY A 92 -9.56 -2.55 6.44
N ALA A 93 -8.43 -3.01 5.91
CA ALA A 93 -8.06 -4.43 5.94
C ALA A 93 -7.91 -4.93 7.37
N ILE A 94 -7.27 -4.14 8.24
CA ILE A 94 -7.13 -4.49 9.65
C ILE A 94 -8.50 -4.54 10.33
N VAL A 95 -9.35 -3.55 10.06
CA VAL A 95 -10.70 -3.52 10.63
C VAL A 95 -11.48 -4.78 10.25
N VAL A 96 -11.40 -5.19 8.98
CA VAL A 96 -12.10 -6.39 8.50
C VAL A 96 -11.59 -7.64 9.21
N HIS A 97 -10.26 -7.76 9.38
CA HIS A 97 -9.67 -8.88 10.11
C HIS A 97 -10.11 -8.91 11.57
N VAL A 98 -10.10 -7.76 12.25
CA VAL A 98 -10.49 -7.68 13.65
C VAL A 98 -11.98 -8.00 13.81
N ARG A 99 -12.83 -7.49 12.94
CA ARG A 99 -14.26 -7.75 12.99
C ARG A 99 -14.60 -9.22 12.76
N ALA A 100 -13.83 -9.89 11.91
CA ALA A 100 -13.99 -11.31 11.67
C ALA A 100 -13.29 -12.17 12.73
N ARG A 101 -12.58 -11.54 13.67
CA ARG A 101 -11.79 -12.22 14.71
C ARG A 101 -10.70 -13.11 14.14
N VAL A 102 -10.17 -12.74 12.98
CA VAL A 102 -9.06 -13.44 12.33
C VAL A 102 -7.79 -12.66 12.66
N LEU A 103 -7.14 -13.02 13.76
CA LEU A 103 -6.04 -12.23 14.31
C LEU A 103 -4.66 -12.85 14.05
N TYR A 104 -4.62 -14.13 13.68
CA TYR A 104 -3.35 -14.86 13.58
C TYR A 104 -2.43 -14.32 12.47
N ASN A 105 -3.02 -13.73 11.41
CA ASN A 105 -2.26 -13.18 10.29
C ASN A 105 -2.37 -11.66 10.19
N LEU A 106 -2.70 -11.00 11.30
CA LEU A 106 -2.87 -9.55 11.33
C LEU A 106 -1.59 -8.82 10.95
N ALA A 107 -0.43 -9.46 11.16
CA ALA A 107 0.86 -8.89 10.77
C ALA A 107 0.95 -8.61 9.27
N PHE A 108 0.22 -9.35 8.44
CA PHE A 108 0.26 -9.18 6.99
C PHE A 108 -0.28 -7.79 6.59
N PRO A 109 -1.58 -7.46 6.83
CA PRO A 109 -2.03 -6.09 6.55
C PRO A 109 -1.33 -5.04 7.42
N GLY A 110 -0.90 -5.42 8.62
CA GLY A 110 -0.16 -4.52 9.51
C GLY A 110 1.17 -4.08 8.91
N ALA A 111 1.92 -5.00 8.30
CA ALA A 111 3.18 -4.67 7.65
C ALA A 111 2.96 -3.72 6.46
N PHE A 112 1.93 -3.96 5.65
CA PHE A 112 1.60 -3.06 4.55
C PHE A 112 1.17 -1.68 5.07
N LEU A 113 0.42 -1.64 6.17
CA LEU A 113 0.05 -0.37 6.78
C LEU A 113 1.28 0.40 7.25
N LEU A 114 2.24 -0.28 7.87
CA LEU A 114 3.49 0.37 8.31
C LEU A 114 4.26 0.94 7.12
N LEU A 115 4.37 0.19 6.02
CA LEU A 115 5.04 0.66 4.82
C LEU A 115 4.32 1.87 4.22
N ALA A 116 3.00 1.80 4.09
CA ALA A 116 2.22 2.91 3.56
C ALA A 116 2.30 4.13 4.47
N GLY A 117 2.23 3.94 5.77
CA GLY A 117 2.34 5.03 6.74
C GLY A 117 3.72 5.67 6.72
N ALA A 118 4.78 4.86 6.61
CA ALA A 118 6.14 5.38 6.51
C ALA A 118 6.33 6.15 5.20
N SER A 119 5.79 5.64 4.09
CA SER A 119 5.84 6.35 2.80
C SER A 119 5.14 7.70 2.89
N LEU A 120 3.98 7.74 3.52
CA LEU A 120 3.23 8.98 3.70
C LEU A 120 4.02 9.97 4.54
N MET A 121 4.53 9.51 5.70
CA MET A 121 5.28 10.39 6.60
C MET A 121 6.50 10.98 5.90
N LEU A 122 7.27 10.14 5.20
CA LEU A 122 8.45 10.60 4.48
C LEU A 122 8.08 11.56 3.35
N ALA A 123 6.99 11.29 2.63
CA ALA A 123 6.51 12.19 1.59
C ALA A 123 6.16 13.58 2.13
N LEU A 124 5.63 13.63 3.35
CA LEU A 124 5.27 14.91 3.99
C LEU A 124 6.50 15.66 4.53
N LEU A 125 7.60 14.94 4.76
CA LEU A 125 8.83 15.53 5.30
C LEU A 125 9.83 15.99 4.23
N VAL A 126 9.70 15.49 3.01
CA VAL A 126 10.63 15.86 1.94
C VAL A 126 10.10 17.00 1.02
#